data_a6f6e5c895be0986b4809e7f2b8bbb15
#
_entry.id   a6f6e5c895be0986b4809e7f2b8bbb15
#
_cell.length_a   1.000
_cell.length_b   1.000
_cell.length_c   1.000
_cell.angle_alpha   90.00
_cell.angle_beta   90.00
_cell.angle_gamma   90.00
#
_symmetry.space_group_name_H-M   'P 1'
#
loop_
_entity.id
_entity.type
_entity.pdbx_description
1 polymer ?
#
loop_
_entity_poly.entity_id
_entity_poly.type
_entity_poly.pdbx_seq_one_letter_code
_entity_poly.pdbx_strand_id
1 'polypeptide(L)'
;MKKRLLGYYDYTVVLTYCGMLSAMGGILRVLQDDFLGGVIFLMVAGVCDMFDGAVASTKARSDSEKCFGIQIDSLSDLISFGVLPGLFVYRMMDQCRSSGFLAAGFVLCALIRLAYFNVLEAERQKETTEHRKSYLGVPVTTIALLLPAAYLLYDMDVVHTRAIFPLLMILTAAGFLSTIEIKKPYKWGKVAMLALGIGELIGLLVRMGARL
;
A
#
# COMPACT_ATOMS: atom_id res chain seq x y z
N MET A 1 10.97 34.76 0.08
CA MET A 1 11.93 34.03 0.95
C MET A 1 12.56 32.91 0.12
N LYS A 2 13.90 32.83 0.00
CA LYS A 2 14.56 31.67 -0.63
C LYS A 2 14.28 30.42 0.23
N LYS A 3 13.62 29.41 -0.34
CA LYS A 3 13.45 28.11 0.33
C LYS A 3 14.84 27.53 0.64
N ARG A 4 15.12 27.19 1.90
CA ARG A 4 16.41 26.60 2.29
C ARG A 4 16.52 25.12 1.95
N LEU A 5 15.39 24.43 1.75
CA LEU A 5 15.31 23.03 1.41
C LEU A 5 14.35 22.83 0.22
N LEU A 6 14.61 21.82 -0.61
CA LEU A 6 13.74 21.42 -1.70
C LEU A 6 12.53 20.65 -1.15
N GLY A 7 11.32 20.96 -1.64
CA GLY A 7 10.09 20.27 -1.28
C GLY A 7 9.13 21.12 -0.45
N TYR A 8 8.08 20.46 0.04
CA TYR A 8 7.04 21.02 0.91
C TYR A 8 7.01 20.18 2.19
N TYR A 9 7.14 20.83 3.35
CA TYR A 9 7.32 20.18 4.67
C TYR A 9 6.26 20.64 5.65
N ASP A 10 5.00 20.62 5.22
CA ASP A 10 3.88 20.91 6.10
C ASP A 10 3.21 19.62 6.62
N TYR A 11 2.30 19.78 7.57
CA TYR A 11 1.63 18.63 8.19
C TYR A 11 0.81 17.79 7.21
N THR A 12 0.48 18.32 6.03
CA THR A 12 -0.36 17.63 5.03
C THR A 12 0.37 16.48 4.32
N VAL A 13 1.70 16.44 4.38
CA VAL A 13 2.54 15.38 3.80
C VAL A 13 3.22 14.51 4.85
N VAL A 14 3.06 14.85 6.16
CA VAL A 14 3.73 14.11 7.24
C VAL A 14 3.28 12.65 7.28
N LEU A 15 1.98 12.38 7.08
CA LEU A 15 1.45 11.02 7.11
C LEU A 15 2.04 10.16 5.98
N THR A 16 2.17 10.72 4.78
CA THR A 16 2.81 10.07 3.63
C THR A 16 4.27 9.72 3.93
N TYR A 17 5.01 10.65 4.59
CA TYR A 17 6.38 10.38 5.02
C TYR A 17 6.44 9.28 6.09
N CYS A 18 5.54 9.29 7.06
CA CYS A 18 5.44 8.23 8.08
C CYS A 18 5.11 6.87 7.45
N GLY A 19 4.21 6.83 6.49
CA GLY A 19 3.87 5.63 5.72
C GLY A 19 5.07 5.05 4.99
N MET A 20 5.82 5.89 4.28
CA MET A 20 7.05 5.49 3.58
C MET A 20 8.12 4.99 4.55
N LEU A 21 8.36 5.68 5.66
CA LEU A 21 9.32 5.24 6.67
C LEU A 21 8.90 3.92 7.32
N SER A 22 7.60 3.73 7.55
CA SER A 22 7.05 2.45 8.00
C SER A 22 7.33 1.36 6.98
N ALA A 23 7.04 1.58 5.71
CA ALA A 23 7.32 0.60 4.66
C ALA A 23 8.80 0.23 4.59
N MET A 24 9.69 1.21 4.73
CA MET A 24 11.13 0.96 4.79
C MET A 24 11.52 0.12 6.02
N GLY A 25 10.92 0.40 7.19
CA GLY A 25 11.04 -0.44 8.38
C GLY A 25 10.61 -1.88 8.10
N GLY A 26 9.48 -2.07 7.40
CA GLY A 26 8.99 -3.39 6.97
C GLY A 26 9.95 -4.12 6.03
N ILE A 27 10.53 -3.42 5.07
CA ILE A 27 11.56 -3.97 4.17
C ILE A 27 12.74 -4.48 4.98
N LEU A 28 13.26 -3.70 5.93
CA LEU A 28 14.38 -4.11 6.77
C LEU A 28 14.07 -5.35 7.61
N ARG A 29 12.83 -5.48 8.11
CA ARG A 29 12.37 -6.68 8.84
C ARG A 29 12.30 -7.89 7.93
N VAL A 30 11.73 -7.75 6.74
CA VAL A 30 11.65 -8.82 5.74
C VAL A 30 13.05 -9.32 5.33
N LEU A 31 14.01 -8.41 5.18
CA LEU A 31 15.40 -8.78 4.87
C LEU A 31 16.08 -9.58 6.00
N GLN A 32 15.60 -9.45 7.23
CA GLN A 32 16.03 -10.21 8.41
C GLN A 32 15.17 -11.46 8.66
N ASP A 33 14.33 -11.86 7.70
CA ASP A 33 13.36 -12.97 7.80
C ASP A 33 12.29 -12.78 8.90
N ASP A 34 12.14 -11.57 9.43
CA ASP A 34 11.04 -11.20 10.31
C ASP A 34 9.80 -10.83 9.48
N PHE A 35 9.13 -11.85 8.97
CA PHE A 35 7.93 -11.68 8.13
C PHE A 35 6.76 -11.08 8.89
N LEU A 36 6.62 -11.44 10.17
CA LEU A 36 5.58 -10.89 11.05
C LEU A 36 5.76 -9.37 11.23
N GLY A 37 6.98 -8.93 11.54
CA GLY A 37 7.31 -7.51 11.61
C GLY A 37 7.07 -6.81 10.27
N GLY A 38 7.48 -7.43 9.17
CA GLY A 38 7.27 -6.90 7.82
C GLY A 38 5.79 -6.63 7.51
N VAL A 39 4.90 -7.56 7.86
CA VAL A 39 3.45 -7.43 7.65
C VAL A 39 2.84 -6.34 8.54
N ILE A 40 3.26 -6.25 9.81
CA ILE A 40 2.78 -5.20 10.72
C ILE A 40 3.16 -3.82 10.18
N PHE A 41 4.39 -3.63 9.72
CA PHE A 41 4.82 -2.37 9.11
C PHE A 41 4.07 -2.02 7.82
N LEU A 42 3.73 -3.03 7.00
CA LEU A 42 2.87 -2.85 5.82
C LEU A 42 1.48 -2.34 6.22
N MET A 43 0.89 -2.91 7.27
CA MET A 43 -0.41 -2.45 7.79
C MET A 43 -0.36 -1.03 8.31
N VAL A 44 0.71 -0.64 9.03
CA VAL A 44 0.93 0.74 9.48
C VAL A 44 1.04 1.70 8.30
N ALA A 45 1.77 1.33 7.24
CA ALA A 45 1.82 2.11 6.01
C ALA A 45 0.43 2.28 5.37
N GLY A 46 -0.38 1.21 5.32
CA GLY A 46 -1.75 1.25 4.83
C GLY A 46 -2.68 2.14 5.65
N VAL A 47 -2.50 2.19 6.97
CA VAL A 47 -3.24 3.12 7.84
C VAL A 47 -2.82 4.57 7.54
N CYS A 48 -1.53 4.85 7.39
CA CYS A 48 -1.04 6.19 7.03
C CYS A 48 -1.66 6.67 5.71
N ASP A 49 -1.64 5.83 4.66
CA ASP A 49 -2.26 6.12 3.36
C ASP A 49 -3.78 6.36 3.46
N MET A 50 -4.49 5.56 4.25
CA MET A 50 -5.94 5.74 4.42
C MET A 50 -6.32 7.13 4.92
N PHE A 51 -5.47 7.74 5.75
CA PHE A 51 -5.76 9.01 6.42
C PHE A 51 -5.06 10.23 5.81
N ASP A 52 -4.01 10.07 5.00
CA ASP A 52 -3.23 11.19 4.49
C ASP A 52 -4.03 12.11 3.56
N GLY A 53 -4.89 11.57 2.69
CA GLY A 53 -5.79 12.35 1.87
C GLY A 53 -6.81 13.17 2.69
N ALA A 54 -7.27 12.61 3.83
CA ALA A 54 -8.16 13.33 4.74
C ALA A 54 -7.40 14.48 5.43
N VAL A 55 -6.20 14.25 5.91
CA VAL A 55 -5.33 15.28 6.50
C VAL A 55 -4.96 16.33 5.46
N ALA A 56 -4.62 15.92 4.24
CA ALA A 56 -4.28 16.82 3.15
C ALA A 56 -5.44 17.77 2.77
N SER A 57 -6.69 17.36 2.97
CA SER A 57 -7.88 18.15 2.67
C SER A 57 -8.19 19.25 3.72
N THR A 58 -7.54 19.23 4.89
CA THR A 58 -7.79 20.19 5.99
C THR A 58 -7.16 21.56 5.74
N LYS A 59 -6.24 21.68 4.77
CA LYS A 59 -5.52 22.92 4.45
C LYS A 59 -5.79 23.36 3.01
N ALA A 60 -6.01 24.65 2.81
CA ALA A 60 -5.97 25.25 1.47
C ALA A 60 -4.52 25.20 0.96
N ARG A 61 -4.29 24.47 -0.14
CA ARG A 61 -2.96 24.26 -0.74
C ARG A 61 -2.90 24.94 -2.12
N SER A 62 -1.74 25.50 -2.45
CA SER A 62 -1.44 25.95 -3.79
C SER A 62 -1.43 24.78 -4.79
N ASP A 63 -1.55 25.06 -6.08
CA ASP A 63 -1.53 24.01 -7.10
C ASP A 63 -0.19 23.25 -7.12
N SER A 64 0.92 23.95 -6.87
CA SER A 64 2.24 23.30 -6.73
C SER A 64 2.32 22.37 -5.51
N GLU A 65 1.73 22.75 -4.37
CA GLU A 65 1.66 21.89 -3.17
C GLU A 65 0.77 20.66 -3.40
N LYS A 66 -0.35 20.81 -4.12
CA LYS A 66 -1.21 19.68 -4.51
C LYS A 66 -0.50 18.72 -5.44
N CYS A 67 0.14 19.26 -6.49
CA CYS A 67 0.89 18.45 -7.44
C CYS A 67 2.02 17.69 -6.77
N PHE A 68 2.79 18.34 -5.89
CA PHE A 68 3.84 17.69 -5.11
C PHE A 68 3.25 16.59 -4.22
N GLY A 69 2.13 16.86 -3.52
CA GLY A 69 1.45 15.87 -2.68
C GLY A 69 1.08 14.61 -3.45
N ILE A 70 0.49 14.73 -4.64
CA ILE A 70 0.11 13.58 -5.49
C ILE A 70 1.36 12.78 -5.90
N GLN A 71 2.45 13.45 -6.27
CA GLN A 71 3.66 12.77 -6.69
C GLN A 71 4.34 12.01 -5.54
N ILE A 72 4.49 12.66 -4.38
CA ILE A 72 5.16 12.04 -3.23
C ILE A 72 4.34 10.87 -2.67
N ASP A 73 3.02 10.99 -2.69
CA ASP A 73 2.07 9.94 -2.32
C ASP A 73 2.26 8.70 -3.21
N SER A 74 2.19 8.85 -4.53
CA SER A 74 2.39 7.74 -5.46
C SER A 74 3.77 7.09 -5.37
N LEU A 75 4.83 7.87 -5.10
CA LEU A 75 6.18 7.34 -4.90
C LEU A 75 6.28 6.55 -3.58
N SER A 76 5.63 7.04 -2.53
CA SER A 76 5.50 6.34 -1.26
C SER A 76 4.72 5.03 -1.41
N ASP A 77 3.59 5.08 -2.11
CA ASP A 77 2.73 3.92 -2.39
C ASP A 77 3.47 2.83 -3.15
N LEU A 78 4.30 3.21 -4.14
CA LEU A 78 5.11 2.24 -4.87
C LEU A 78 6.05 1.48 -3.94
N ILE A 79 6.67 2.15 -2.99
CA ILE A 79 7.57 1.52 -2.00
C ILE A 79 6.75 0.66 -1.04
N SER A 80 5.66 1.21 -0.51
CA SER A 80 4.84 0.56 0.53
C SER A 80 4.07 -0.64 0.02
N PHE A 81 3.41 -0.50 -1.14
CA PHE A 81 2.45 -1.49 -1.67
C PHE A 81 2.94 -2.21 -2.93
N GLY A 82 4.07 -1.80 -3.48
CA GLY A 82 4.77 -2.49 -4.56
C GLY A 82 6.01 -3.23 -4.06
N VAL A 83 7.01 -2.48 -3.59
CA VAL A 83 8.34 -3.02 -3.26
C VAL A 83 8.31 -3.91 -2.02
N LEU A 84 7.72 -3.44 -0.91
CA LEU A 84 7.67 -4.23 0.33
C LEU A 84 6.96 -5.58 0.15
N PRO A 85 5.74 -5.68 -0.43
CA PRO A 85 5.10 -6.97 -0.69
C PRO A 85 5.90 -7.84 -1.70
N GLY A 86 6.50 -7.22 -2.71
CA GLY A 86 7.36 -7.92 -3.67
C GLY A 86 8.54 -8.61 -2.99
N LEU A 87 9.25 -7.88 -2.15
CA LEU A 87 10.37 -8.41 -1.37
C LEU A 87 9.92 -9.45 -0.34
N PHE A 88 8.77 -9.24 0.30
CA PHE A 88 8.18 -10.21 1.22
C PHE A 88 8.01 -11.58 0.55
N VAL A 89 7.34 -11.62 -0.60
CA VAL A 89 7.09 -12.89 -1.30
C VAL A 89 8.39 -13.46 -1.86
N TYR A 90 9.31 -12.65 -2.37
CA TYR A 90 10.62 -13.09 -2.83
C TYR A 90 11.39 -13.82 -1.71
N ARG A 91 11.42 -13.26 -0.51
CA ARG A 91 12.09 -13.85 0.66
C ARG A 91 11.35 -15.09 1.16
N MET A 92 10.03 -15.04 1.26
CA MET A 92 9.18 -16.15 1.71
C MET A 92 9.30 -17.38 0.80
N MET A 93 9.61 -17.18 -0.49
CA MET A 93 9.81 -18.22 -1.51
C MET A 93 11.29 -18.62 -1.68
N ASP A 94 12.08 -18.50 -0.63
CA ASP A 94 13.50 -18.92 -0.58
C ASP A 94 14.37 -18.30 -1.68
N GLN A 95 14.02 -17.07 -2.11
CA GLN A 95 14.79 -16.25 -3.05
C GLN A 95 15.04 -16.94 -4.40
N CYS A 96 14.14 -17.82 -4.84
CA CYS A 96 14.30 -18.51 -6.11
C CYS A 96 14.16 -17.54 -7.30
N ARG A 97 14.75 -17.88 -8.44
CA ARG A 97 14.73 -17.03 -9.63
C ARG A 97 13.30 -16.66 -10.09
N SER A 98 12.37 -17.61 -10.04
CA SER A 98 10.97 -17.39 -10.41
C SER A 98 10.28 -16.38 -9.48
N SER A 99 10.51 -16.44 -8.17
CA SER A 99 9.94 -15.46 -7.23
C SER A 99 10.54 -14.07 -7.42
N GLY A 100 11.81 -13.96 -7.86
CA GLY A 100 12.41 -12.68 -8.23
C GLY A 100 11.73 -12.02 -9.44
N PHE A 101 11.46 -12.80 -10.50
CA PHE A 101 10.70 -12.30 -11.65
C PHE A 101 9.27 -11.92 -11.28
N LEU A 102 8.62 -12.72 -10.44
CA LEU A 102 7.27 -12.41 -9.95
C LEU A 102 7.25 -11.09 -9.15
N ALA A 103 8.19 -10.92 -8.22
CA ALA A 103 8.31 -9.69 -7.44
C ALA A 103 8.54 -8.46 -8.34
N ALA A 104 9.47 -8.56 -9.31
CA ALA A 104 9.72 -7.48 -10.26
C ALA A 104 8.48 -7.15 -11.11
N GLY A 105 7.78 -8.17 -11.60
CA GLY A 105 6.54 -8.00 -12.36
C GLY A 105 5.42 -7.35 -11.54
N PHE A 106 5.28 -7.73 -10.26
CA PHE A 106 4.32 -7.11 -9.34
C PHE A 106 4.60 -5.63 -9.12
N VAL A 107 5.87 -5.27 -8.83
CA VAL A 107 6.29 -3.87 -8.68
C VAL A 107 6.02 -3.07 -9.97
N LEU A 108 6.30 -3.65 -11.14
CA LEU A 108 6.02 -3.02 -12.42
C LEU A 108 4.51 -2.77 -12.63
N CYS A 109 3.64 -3.73 -12.28
CA CYS A 109 2.19 -3.55 -12.36
C CYS A 109 1.71 -2.43 -11.42
N ALA A 110 2.23 -2.36 -10.19
CA ALA A 110 1.93 -1.28 -9.26
C ALA A 110 2.39 0.08 -9.81
N LEU A 111 3.61 0.16 -10.36
CA LEU A 111 4.17 1.37 -10.97
C LEU A 111 3.31 1.86 -12.15
N ILE A 112 2.96 0.97 -13.08
CA ILE A 112 2.11 1.32 -14.23
C ILE A 112 0.77 1.87 -13.75
N ARG A 113 0.16 1.21 -12.76
CA ARG A 113 -1.10 1.66 -12.19
C ARG A 113 -1.00 3.06 -11.60
N LEU A 114 -0.03 3.30 -10.71
CA LEU A 114 0.16 4.59 -10.04
C LEU A 114 0.43 5.71 -11.05
N ALA A 115 1.30 5.46 -12.04
CA ALA A 115 1.58 6.42 -13.10
C ALA A 115 0.32 6.75 -13.91
N TYR A 116 -0.46 5.75 -14.30
CA TYR A 116 -1.71 5.95 -15.04
C TYR A 116 -2.73 6.77 -14.24
N PHE A 117 -2.88 6.46 -12.95
CA PHE A 117 -3.78 7.22 -12.08
C PHE A 117 -3.35 8.66 -11.86
N ASN A 118 -2.05 8.95 -11.82
CA ASN A 118 -1.54 10.33 -11.74
C ASN A 118 -1.91 11.14 -13.00
N VAL A 119 -1.83 10.53 -14.18
CA VAL A 119 -2.28 11.18 -15.43
C VAL A 119 -3.77 11.48 -15.38
N LEU A 120 -4.59 10.47 -15.06
CA LEU A 120 -6.04 10.66 -14.95
C LEU A 120 -6.44 11.69 -13.89
N GLU A 121 -5.70 11.78 -12.80
CA GLU A 121 -5.97 12.78 -11.76
C GLU A 121 -5.60 14.19 -12.21
N ALA A 122 -4.49 14.34 -12.92
CA ALA A 122 -4.08 15.62 -13.50
C ALA A 122 -5.07 16.12 -14.57
N GLU A 123 -5.61 15.22 -15.39
CA GLU A 123 -6.67 15.54 -16.37
C GLU A 123 -7.96 15.95 -15.66
N ARG A 124 -8.41 15.17 -14.69
CA ARG A 124 -9.63 15.45 -13.93
C ARG A 124 -9.58 16.82 -13.24
N GLN A 125 -8.45 17.18 -12.64
CA GLN A 125 -8.29 18.47 -11.95
C GLN A 125 -8.39 19.68 -12.89
N LYS A 126 -8.19 19.50 -14.19
CA LYS A 126 -8.42 20.57 -15.20
C LYS A 126 -9.90 20.75 -15.54
N GLU A 127 -10.69 19.67 -15.44
CA GLU A 127 -12.09 19.67 -15.88
C GLU A 127 -13.08 19.89 -14.74
N THR A 128 -12.80 19.40 -13.53
CA THR A 128 -13.75 19.44 -12.40
C THR A 128 -13.05 19.42 -11.04
N THR A 129 -13.74 20.01 -10.05
CA THR A 129 -13.35 19.93 -8.63
C THR A 129 -14.07 18.81 -7.89
N GLU A 130 -14.98 18.08 -8.54
CA GLU A 130 -15.72 16.99 -7.90
C GLU A 130 -14.82 15.78 -7.59
N HIS A 131 -15.12 15.07 -6.52
CA HIS A 131 -14.42 13.83 -6.17
C HIS A 131 -14.80 12.68 -7.10
N ARG A 132 -13.84 11.81 -7.43
CA ARG A 132 -14.11 10.57 -8.19
C ARG A 132 -15.15 9.70 -7.49
N LYS A 133 -16.07 9.14 -8.29
CA LYS A 133 -17.14 8.22 -7.82
C LYS A 133 -16.76 6.75 -7.97
N SER A 134 -15.83 6.43 -8.87
CA SER A 134 -15.34 5.06 -9.14
C SER A 134 -13.83 5.01 -9.34
N TYR A 135 -13.26 3.84 -9.16
CA TYR A 135 -11.88 3.51 -9.50
C TYR A 135 -11.86 2.49 -10.64
N LEU A 136 -10.87 2.57 -11.52
CA LEU A 136 -10.57 1.52 -12.47
C LEU A 136 -9.60 0.54 -11.80
N GLY A 137 -9.96 -0.75 -11.78
CA GLY A 137 -9.18 -1.81 -11.17
C GLY A 137 -9.02 -1.72 -9.65
N VAL A 138 -8.28 -2.68 -9.08
CA VAL A 138 -8.06 -2.80 -7.64
C VAL A 138 -7.03 -1.77 -7.16
N PRO A 139 -7.24 -0.98 -6.10
CA PRO A 139 -6.23 -0.08 -5.53
C PRO A 139 -4.97 -0.83 -5.08
N VAL A 140 -3.78 -0.21 -5.24
CA VAL A 140 -2.51 -0.83 -4.80
C VAL A 140 -2.49 -1.06 -3.30
N THR A 141 -3.11 -0.19 -2.53
CA THR A 141 -3.24 -0.25 -1.07
C THR A 141 -4.00 -1.48 -0.57
N THR A 142 -4.78 -2.14 -1.44
CA THR A 142 -5.51 -3.38 -1.08
C THR A 142 -4.58 -4.49 -0.61
N ILE A 143 -3.32 -4.52 -1.07
CA ILE A 143 -2.32 -5.50 -0.63
C ILE A 143 -2.01 -5.39 0.87
N ALA A 144 -2.21 -4.21 1.48
CA ALA A 144 -2.02 -3.99 2.91
C ALA A 144 -3.07 -4.68 3.80
N LEU A 145 -4.13 -5.22 3.20
CA LEU A 145 -5.08 -6.12 3.87
C LEU A 145 -4.89 -7.57 3.40
N LEU A 146 -4.71 -7.79 2.11
CA LEU A 146 -4.68 -9.14 1.55
C LEU A 146 -3.42 -9.93 1.97
N LEU A 147 -2.26 -9.28 2.03
CA LEU A 147 -1.02 -9.96 2.42
C LEU A 147 -0.98 -10.31 3.92
N PRO A 148 -1.39 -9.40 4.85
CA PRO A 148 -1.56 -9.75 6.26
C PRO A 148 -2.53 -10.92 6.48
N ALA A 149 -3.71 -10.90 5.82
CA ALA A 149 -4.67 -12.00 5.90
C ALA A 149 -4.05 -13.33 5.44
N ALA A 150 -3.40 -13.35 4.28
CA ALA A 150 -2.73 -14.54 3.76
C ALA A 150 -1.63 -15.03 4.69
N TYR A 151 -0.84 -14.12 5.26
CA TYR A 151 0.20 -14.46 6.22
C TYR A 151 -0.38 -15.03 7.51
N LEU A 152 -1.44 -14.43 8.05
CA LEU A 152 -2.12 -14.93 9.26
C LEU A 152 -2.67 -16.33 9.05
N LEU A 153 -3.33 -16.60 7.91
CA LEU A 153 -3.84 -17.92 7.56
C LEU A 153 -2.72 -18.97 7.44
N TYR A 154 -1.59 -18.58 6.87
CA TYR A 154 -0.42 -19.43 6.78
C TYR A 154 0.21 -19.67 8.15
N ASP A 155 0.36 -18.63 8.96
CA ASP A 155 0.96 -18.71 10.29
C ASP A 155 0.10 -19.48 11.32
N MET A 156 -1.22 -19.45 11.15
CA MET A 156 -2.17 -20.25 11.94
C MET A 156 -2.30 -21.70 11.46
N ASP A 157 -1.53 -22.09 10.46
CA ASP A 157 -1.56 -23.43 9.85
C ASP A 157 -2.93 -23.81 9.26
N VAL A 158 -3.73 -22.81 8.87
CA VAL A 158 -4.98 -23.00 8.12
C VAL A 158 -4.68 -23.29 6.66
N VAL A 159 -3.66 -22.63 6.12
CA VAL A 159 -3.13 -22.85 4.76
C VAL A 159 -1.70 -23.38 4.88
N HIS A 160 -1.52 -24.67 4.56
CA HIS A 160 -0.26 -25.38 4.74
C HIS A 160 0.77 -25.16 3.61
N THR A 161 0.45 -24.31 2.61
CA THR A 161 1.33 -24.10 1.46
C THR A 161 1.71 -22.64 1.28
N ARG A 162 3.02 -22.40 1.02
CA ARG A 162 3.51 -21.06 0.64
C ARG A 162 3.02 -20.58 -0.73
N ALA A 163 2.41 -21.45 -1.54
CA ALA A 163 1.89 -21.11 -2.86
C ALA A 163 0.78 -20.04 -2.81
N ILE A 164 0.16 -19.81 -1.65
CA ILE A 164 -0.81 -18.72 -1.44
C ILE A 164 -0.21 -17.35 -1.78
N PHE A 165 1.07 -17.10 -1.46
CA PHE A 165 1.71 -15.80 -1.64
C PHE A 165 1.93 -15.45 -3.12
N PRO A 166 2.58 -16.30 -3.96
CA PRO A 166 2.70 -16.01 -5.38
C PRO A 166 1.33 -15.95 -6.09
N LEU A 167 0.36 -16.79 -5.72
CA LEU A 167 -0.99 -16.72 -6.26
C LEU A 167 -1.66 -15.38 -5.95
N LEU A 168 -1.56 -14.92 -4.69
CA LEU A 168 -2.07 -13.62 -4.26
C LEU A 168 -1.45 -12.49 -5.08
N MET A 169 -0.13 -12.49 -5.31
CA MET A 169 0.55 -11.49 -6.11
C MET A 169 0.07 -11.46 -7.55
N ILE A 170 -0.08 -12.62 -8.17
CA ILE A 170 -0.56 -12.71 -9.57
C ILE A 170 -1.99 -12.13 -9.67
N LEU A 171 -2.88 -12.52 -8.76
CA LEU A 171 -4.26 -12.04 -8.76
C LEU A 171 -4.36 -10.54 -8.51
N THR A 172 -3.60 -10.01 -7.56
CA THR A 172 -3.60 -8.58 -7.26
C THR A 172 -2.93 -7.76 -8.36
N ALA A 173 -1.83 -8.24 -8.98
CA ALA A 173 -1.20 -7.60 -10.13
C ALA A 173 -2.15 -7.53 -11.33
N ALA A 174 -2.89 -8.61 -11.62
CA ALA A 174 -3.93 -8.61 -12.64
C ALA A 174 -5.05 -7.61 -12.30
N GLY A 175 -5.44 -7.52 -11.01
CA GLY A 175 -6.39 -6.53 -10.51
C GLY A 175 -5.92 -5.08 -10.66
N PHE A 176 -4.62 -4.82 -10.49
CA PHE A 176 -4.02 -3.48 -10.66
C PHE A 176 -4.16 -2.97 -12.10
N LEU A 177 -3.97 -3.83 -13.08
CA LEU A 177 -4.06 -3.49 -14.50
C LEU A 177 -5.46 -3.69 -15.09
N SER A 178 -6.42 -4.15 -14.30
CA SER A 178 -7.80 -4.35 -14.73
C SER A 178 -8.49 -3.02 -15.01
N THR A 179 -9.33 -2.99 -16.03
CA THR A 179 -10.20 -1.87 -16.38
C THR A 179 -11.59 -1.96 -15.74
N ILE A 180 -11.80 -2.91 -14.82
CA ILE A 180 -13.08 -3.10 -14.13
C ILE A 180 -13.37 -1.88 -13.25
N GLU A 181 -14.53 -1.27 -13.42
CA GLU A 181 -14.96 -0.16 -12.59
C GLU A 181 -15.40 -0.66 -11.21
N ILE A 182 -14.68 -0.23 -10.19
CA ILE A 182 -14.99 -0.51 -8.78
C ILE A 182 -15.57 0.77 -8.17
N LYS A 183 -16.81 0.72 -7.71
CA LYS A 183 -17.41 1.85 -6.99
C LYS A 183 -16.63 2.12 -5.71
N LYS A 184 -16.37 3.40 -5.42
CA LYS A 184 -15.75 3.80 -4.14
C LYS A 184 -16.55 3.21 -2.99
N PRO A 185 -15.89 2.55 -2.01
CA PRO A 185 -16.61 2.06 -0.85
C PRO A 185 -17.24 3.24 -0.09
N TYR A 186 -18.54 3.14 0.17
CA TYR A 186 -19.27 4.07 1.02
C TYR A 186 -18.67 4.08 2.43
N LYS A 187 -19.12 5.01 3.29
CA LYS A 187 -18.64 5.11 4.69
C LYS A 187 -18.60 3.75 5.39
N TRP A 188 -19.61 2.91 5.21
CA TRP A 188 -19.68 1.56 5.76
C TRP A 188 -18.60 0.61 5.21
N GLY A 189 -18.26 0.71 3.93
CA GLY A 189 -17.17 -0.07 3.33
C GLY A 189 -15.81 0.28 3.94
N LYS A 190 -15.54 1.57 4.18
CA LYS A 190 -14.30 2.00 4.87
C LYS A 190 -14.25 1.50 6.31
N VAL A 191 -15.38 1.57 7.03
CA VAL A 191 -15.48 1.03 8.40
C VAL A 191 -15.24 -0.47 8.41
N ALA A 192 -15.81 -1.21 7.46
CA ALA A 192 -15.59 -2.65 7.34
C ALA A 192 -14.12 -3.00 7.05
N MET A 193 -13.46 -2.28 6.14
CA MET A 193 -12.03 -2.46 5.85
C MET A 193 -11.16 -2.16 7.08
N LEU A 194 -11.48 -1.09 7.81
CA LEU A 194 -10.78 -0.75 9.05
C LEU A 194 -10.98 -1.81 10.14
N ALA A 195 -12.21 -2.29 10.33
CA ALA A 195 -12.51 -3.34 11.30
C ALA A 195 -11.79 -4.65 10.95
N LEU A 196 -11.73 -5.00 9.66
CA LEU A 196 -10.99 -6.16 9.19
C LEU A 196 -9.50 -6.01 9.46
N GLY A 197 -8.90 -4.86 9.11
CA GLY A 197 -7.49 -4.59 9.40
C GLY A 197 -7.17 -4.61 10.90
N ILE A 198 -8.06 -4.09 11.77
CA ILE A 198 -7.89 -4.17 13.22
C ILE A 198 -7.95 -5.64 13.69
N GLY A 199 -8.87 -6.44 13.16
CA GLY A 199 -8.97 -7.86 13.47
C GLY A 199 -7.72 -8.64 13.08
N GLU A 200 -7.18 -8.38 11.89
CA GLU A 200 -5.91 -8.96 11.43
C GLU A 200 -4.73 -8.54 12.34
N LEU A 201 -4.65 -7.25 12.69
CA LEU A 201 -3.60 -6.73 13.55
C LEU A 201 -3.64 -7.38 14.94
N ILE A 202 -4.83 -7.52 15.53
CA ILE A 202 -4.99 -8.20 16.81
C ILE A 202 -4.53 -9.68 16.69
N GLY A 203 -4.95 -10.37 15.63
CA GLY A 203 -4.51 -11.74 15.36
C GLY A 203 -2.97 -11.86 15.27
N LEU A 204 -2.32 -10.96 14.55
CA LEU A 204 -0.86 -10.93 14.40
C LEU A 204 -0.15 -10.61 15.73
N LEU A 205 -0.67 -9.66 16.52
CA LEU A 205 -0.10 -9.31 17.84
C LEU A 205 -0.24 -10.46 18.85
N VAL A 206 -1.35 -11.17 18.84
CA VAL A 206 -1.53 -12.38 19.68
C VAL A 206 -0.51 -13.45 19.29
N ARG A 207 -0.29 -13.66 17.98
CA ARG A 207 0.74 -14.60 17.50
C ARG A 207 2.16 -14.16 17.87
N MET A 208 2.43 -12.86 17.82
CA MET A 208 3.72 -12.31 18.27
C MET A 208 3.96 -12.59 19.75
N GLY A 209 2.96 -12.32 20.60
CA GLY A 209 3.05 -12.60 22.05
C GLY A 209 3.20 -14.09 22.39
N ALA A 210 2.66 -14.99 21.58
CA ALA A 210 2.81 -16.43 21.76
C ALA A 210 4.18 -16.99 21.33
N ARG A 211 5.02 -16.18 20.64
CA ARG A 211 6.39 -16.54 20.21
C ARG A 211 7.48 -16.02 21.13
N LEU A 212 7.15 -15.11 22.05
CA LEU A 212 8.02 -14.57 23.10
C LEU A 212 7.97 -15.44 24.33
#